data_a622a6ee5255868b433b308f9344c89e
#
_entry.id   a622a6ee5255868b433b308f9344c89e
#
_cell.length_a   1.000
_cell.length_b   1.000
_cell.length_c   1.000
_cell.angle_alpha   90.00
_cell.angle_beta   90.00
_cell.angle_gamma   90.00
#
_symmetry.space_group_name_H-M   'P 1'
#
loop_
_entity.id
_entity.type
_entity.pdbx_description
1 polymer ?
#
loop_
_entity_poly.entity_id
_entity_poly.type
_entity_poly.pdbx_seq_one_letter_code
_entity_poly.pdbx_strand_id
1 'polypeptide(L)'
;NYSDNSSMREYISYQIMGEMGLDVPECAYSHITVNGEEWGLYLAVEPVDEVFLAAHFADVTGDLYKPEGKGGTGADLVYNGDDISAYTGLNLKTNLNRSDGKEILALMQALEDGEGLEEVLDVEKALKYIAANVALANFDSYLGNTTHNFYLYEENGRFTIIPWDMNLAFGGFGGGEVDIYEPTKQSMGGFGGGDKRKDTQDNNAVTNAAENTEAQADANNQPQPPDNADMQGMPSMDSGEKPLVTTLLENETYRSMYEGYLKEIVEKYFTQEYMTELVTKIHDLIAPYVQNDPTAFCTYEEFEQACSTDPTDQYSLVYYAVNMAESIENQLNGGEPTFNTSSMQGGGFGGGGKDGPDFGGEKPDMASRTEQTADAQQNAQQNDRPAPPDQNGGQQGGQMDENERSGQQGGQMDENERTGQADGRQ
;
A
#
# COMPACT_ATOMS: atom_id res chain seq x y z
N ASN A 1 -10.12 -9.54 1.31
CA ASN A 1 -10.03 -8.08 1.60
C ASN A 1 -11.14 -7.66 2.56
N TYR A 2 -10.77 -7.42 3.81
CA TYR A 2 -11.72 -7.13 4.90
C TYR A 2 -12.58 -5.86 4.66
N SER A 3 -12.02 -4.83 4.02
CA SER A 3 -12.67 -3.53 3.81
C SER A 3 -13.05 -3.27 2.35
N ASP A 4 -13.00 -4.28 1.50
CA ASP A 4 -13.28 -4.17 0.07
C ASP A 4 -14.41 -5.11 -0.33
N ASN A 5 -15.63 -4.58 -0.40
CA ASN A 5 -16.80 -5.36 -0.80
C ASN A 5 -16.72 -5.84 -2.24
N SER A 6 -15.97 -5.16 -3.11
CA SER A 6 -15.76 -5.58 -4.50
C SER A 6 -14.76 -6.74 -4.63
N SER A 7 -13.86 -6.89 -3.66
CA SER A 7 -12.68 -7.76 -3.74
C SER A 7 -11.74 -7.44 -4.91
N MET A 8 -11.83 -6.24 -5.49
CA MET A 8 -11.12 -5.86 -6.73
C MET A 8 -10.13 -4.71 -6.58
N ARG A 9 -10.23 -3.90 -5.49
CA ARG A 9 -9.45 -2.66 -5.35
C ARG A 9 -7.96 -2.88 -5.54
N GLU A 10 -7.39 -3.85 -4.84
CA GLU A 10 -5.97 -4.16 -4.92
C GLU A 10 -5.55 -4.68 -6.30
N TYR A 11 -6.33 -5.60 -6.87
CA TYR A 11 -6.08 -6.15 -8.20
C TYR A 11 -6.09 -5.05 -9.28
N ILE A 12 -7.14 -4.20 -9.29
CA ILE A 12 -7.29 -3.12 -10.27
C ILE A 12 -6.18 -2.08 -10.10
N SER A 13 -5.81 -1.76 -8.85
CA SER A 13 -4.72 -0.81 -8.58
C SER A 13 -3.39 -1.29 -9.14
N TYR A 14 -3.02 -2.55 -8.89
CA TYR A 14 -1.79 -3.10 -9.48
C TYR A 14 -1.86 -3.19 -11.00
N GLN A 15 -3.01 -3.50 -11.58
CA GLN A 15 -3.15 -3.50 -13.04
C GLN A 15 -2.90 -2.09 -13.62
N ILE A 16 -3.55 -1.06 -13.09
CA ILE A 16 -3.35 0.33 -13.55
C ILE A 16 -1.90 0.76 -13.36
N MET A 17 -1.32 0.53 -12.19
CA MET A 17 0.06 0.92 -11.90
C MET A 17 1.07 0.18 -12.78
N GLY A 18 0.85 -1.09 -13.06
CA GLY A 18 1.67 -1.89 -13.98
C GLY A 18 1.58 -1.39 -15.42
N GLU A 19 0.38 -1.05 -15.90
CA GLU A 19 0.17 -0.46 -17.24
C GLU A 19 0.80 0.95 -17.36
N MET A 20 0.94 1.69 -16.24
CA MET A 20 1.69 2.93 -16.16
C MET A 20 3.21 2.70 -16.17
N GLY A 21 3.69 1.45 -16.06
CA GLY A 21 5.10 1.07 -16.07
C GLY A 21 5.77 1.10 -14.70
N LEU A 22 5.02 0.96 -13.62
CA LEU A 22 5.57 0.71 -12.29
C LEU A 22 5.87 -0.78 -12.11
N ASP A 23 6.87 -1.10 -11.29
CA ASP A 23 7.14 -2.46 -10.87
C ASP A 23 6.13 -2.85 -9.79
N VAL A 24 5.22 -3.73 -10.11
CA VAL A 24 4.12 -4.14 -9.23
C VAL A 24 4.11 -5.65 -9.04
N PRO A 25 3.63 -6.14 -7.88
CA PRO A 25 3.42 -7.57 -7.67
C PRO A 25 2.44 -8.19 -8.67
N GLU A 26 2.73 -9.39 -9.15
CA GLU A 26 1.77 -10.21 -9.86
C GLU A 26 0.63 -10.64 -8.93
N CYS A 27 -0.60 -10.67 -9.44
CA CYS A 27 -1.78 -11.02 -8.67
C CYS A 27 -2.64 -12.07 -9.36
N ALA A 28 -3.22 -12.98 -8.58
CA ALA A 28 -4.18 -13.94 -9.07
C ALA A 28 -5.26 -14.27 -8.03
N TYR A 29 -6.52 -14.37 -8.46
CA TYR A 29 -7.56 -14.90 -7.59
C TYR A 29 -7.37 -16.40 -7.37
N SER A 30 -7.48 -16.84 -6.13
CA SER A 30 -7.29 -18.21 -5.72
C SER A 30 -8.43 -18.67 -4.83
N HIS A 31 -9.09 -19.77 -5.19
CA HIS A 31 -10.05 -20.44 -4.32
C HIS A 31 -9.33 -21.46 -3.47
N ILE A 32 -9.38 -21.30 -2.14
CA ILE A 32 -8.57 -22.06 -1.20
C ILE A 32 -9.43 -23.11 -0.49
N THR A 33 -8.93 -24.34 -0.42
CA THR A 33 -9.47 -25.41 0.43
C THR A 33 -8.38 -25.88 1.40
N VAL A 34 -8.74 -26.11 2.67
CA VAL A 34 -7.83 -26.61 3.69
C VAL A 34 -8.36 -27.93 4.22
N ASN A 35 -7.59 -29.02 4.05
CA ASN A 35 -7.99 -30.38 4.44
C ASN A 35 -9.34 -30.84 3.85
N GLY A 36 -9.71 -30.30 2.67
CA GLY A 36 -10.98 -30.60 1.99
C GLY A 36 -12.17 -29.76 2.45
N GLU A 37 -11.97 -28.81 3.32
CA GLU A 37 -12.96 -27.80 3.71
C GLU A 37 -12.76 -26.51 2.90
N GLU A 38 -13.86 -25.93 2.45
CA GLU A 38 -13.84 -24.65 1.72
C GLU A 38 -13.39 -23.53 2.65
N TRP A 39 -12.33 -22.81 2.21
CA TRP A 39 -11.75 -21.69 2.98
C TRP A 39 -12.09 -20.34 2.41
N GLY A 40 -12.45 -20.26 1.12
CA GLY A 40 -12.95 -19.06 0.45
C GLY A 40 -12.08 -18.53 -0.69
N LEU A 41 -12.46 -17.37 -1.19
CA LEU A 41 -11.78 -16.66 -2.27
C LEU A 41 -10.73 -15.69 -1.73
N TYR A 42 -9.52 -15.79 -2.25
CA TYR A 42 -8.39 -14.94 -1.88
C TYR A 42 -7.74 -14.32 -3.11
N LEU A 43 -7.20 -13.11 -2.95
CA LEU A 43 -6.23 -12.57 -3.89
C LEU A 43 -4.84 -13.03 -3.44
N ALA A 44 -4.20 -13.84 -4.25
CA ALA A 44 -2.78 -14.16 -4.09
C ALA A 44 -1.97 -13.03 -4.70
N VAL A 45 -1.07 -12.45 -3.92
CA VAL A 45 -0.20 -11.36 -4.32
C VAL A 45 1.24 -11.84 -4.20
N GLU A 46 2.04 -11.61 -5.24
CA GLU A 46 3.45 -11.96 -5.27
C GLU A 46 4.22 -11.24 -4.15
N PRO A 47 5.01 -11.93 -3.33
CA PRO A 47 5.83 -11.25 -2.34
C PRO A 47 6.96 -10.48 -3.03
N VAL A 48 7.30 -9.29 -2.50
CA VAL A 48 8.47 -8.54 -2.95
C VAL A 48 9.72 -9.18 -2.33
N ASP A 49 10.23 -10.20 -3.01
CA ASP A 49 11.38 -11.01 -2.61
C ASP A 49 12.42 -11.14 -3.75
N GLU A 50 13.34 -12.05 -3.62
CA GLU A 50 14.41 -12.28 -4.61
C GLU A 50 13.87 -12.65 -5.99
N VAL A 51 12.70 -13.30 -6.09
CA VAL A 51 12.08 -13.68 -7.36
C VAL A 51 11.49 -12.47 -8.06
N PHE A 52 10.75 -11.65 -7.30
CA PHE A 52 10.24 -10.36 -7.78
C PHE A 52 11.39 -9.46 -8.27
N LEU A 53 12.45 -9.32 -7.46
CA LEU A 53 13.59 -8.48 -7.84
C LEU A 53 14.24 -8.99 -9.13
N ALA A 54 14.41 -10.30 -9.30
CA ALA A 54 14.99 -10.89 -10.51
C ALA A 54 14.12 -10.71 -11.77
N ALA A 55 12.81 -10.53 -11.61
CA ALA A 55 11.90 -10.27 -12.72
C ALA A 55 11.92 -8.81 -13.19
N HIS A 56 12.18 -7.86 -12.28
CA HIS A 56 12.02 -6.42 -12.53
C HIS A 56 13.36 -5.67 -12.65
N PHE A 57 14.45 -6.15 -12.05
CA PHE A 57 15.72 -5.45 -11.97
C PHE A 57 16.87 -6.27 -12.57
N ALA A 58 17.83 -5.58 -13.14
CA ALA A 58 19.01 -6.22 -13.75
C ALA A 58 20.05 -6.65 -12.70
N ASP A 59 20.17 -5.88 -11.61
CA ASP A 59 21.01 -6.20 -10.46
C ASP A 59 20.12 -6.49 -9.24
N VAL A 60 20.23 -7.70 -8.69
CA VAL A 60 19.46 -8.16 -7.52
C VAL A 60 20.29 -8.12 -6.22
N THR A 61 21.45 -7.46 -6.25
CA THR A 61 22.35 -7.41 -5.10
C THR A 61 22.16 -6.17 -4.23
N GLY A 62 21.28 -5.27 -4.63
CA GLY A 62 20.97 -4.02 -3.94
C GLY A 62 20.18 -4.17 -2.63
N ASP A 63 20.02 -3.06 -1.98
CA ASP A 63 19.29 -2.97 -0.71
C ASP A 63 17.79 -2.84 -0.95
N LEU A 64 17.01 -3.73 -0.37
CA LEU A 64 15.56 -3.64 -0.33
C LEU A 64 15.12 -3.18 1.07
N TYR A 65 14.41 -2.07 1.11
CA TYR A 65 13.78 -1.55 2.34
C TYR A 65 12.26 -1.70 2.27
N LYS A 66 11.66 -2.05 3.40
CA LYS A 66 10.21 -1.94 3.62
C LYS A 66 9.98 -0.89 4.71
N PRO A 67 9.71 0.37 4.37
CA PRO A 67 9.44 1.40 5.34
C PRO A 67 8.14 1.13 6.11
N GLU A 68 8.15 1.38 7.42
CA GLU A 68 6.99 1.24 8.30
C GLU A 68 7.00 2.39 9.31
N GLY A 69 6.17 3.42 9.09
CA GLY A 69 6.17 4.64 9.90
C GLY A 69 5.59 4.47 11.30
N LYS A 70 4.71 3.48 11.52
CA LYS A 70 4.07 3.30 12.82
C LYS A 70 5.05 2.85 13.89
N GLY A 71 5.46 3.79 14.74
CA GLY A 71 6.38 3.55 15.84
C GLY A 71 7.86 3.55 15.46
N GLY A 72 8.19 3.91 14.22
CA GLY A 72 9.55 4.06 13.72
C GLY A 72 9.79 5.43 13.08
N THR A 73 11.03 5.79 12.86
CA THR A 73 11.49 7.02 12.22
C THR A 73 12.08 6.72 10.84
N GLY A 74 12.00 7.68 9.91
CA GLY A 74 12.63 7.60 8.59
C GLY A 74 11.80 6.97 7.49
N ALA A 75 10.63 6.38 7.79
CA ALA A 75 9.71 5.90 6.77
C ALA A 75 9.17 7.05 5.89
N ASP A 76 9.13 8.26 6.43
CA ASP A 76 8.77 9.51 5.77
C ASP A 76 9.87 10.05 4.85
N LEU A 77 11.07 9.45 4.88
CA LEU A 77 12.26 9.84 4.13
C LEU A 77 12.78 11.25 4.51
N VAL A 78 12.48 11.73 5.72
CA VAL A 78 13.05 12.95 6.27
C VAL A 78 14.48 12.70 6.72
N TYR A 79 15.43 13.49 6.22
CA TYR A 79 16.82 13.40 6.62
C TYR A 79 17.03 13.98 8.03
N ASN A 80 17.59 13.17 8.94
CA ASN A 80 17.86 13.53 10.33
C ASN A 80 19.32 13.25 10.74
N GLY A 81 20.24 13.29 9.77
CA GLY A 81 21.67 13.06 9.96
C GLY A 81 22.14 11.67 9.54
N ASP A 82 23.46 11.44 9.60
CA ASP A 82 24.16 10.30 8.98
C ASP A 82 24.11 8.98 9.78
N ASP A 83 23.46 8.95 10.94
CA ASP A 83 23.37 7.74 11.75
C ASP A 83 22.18 6.87 11.30
N ILE A 84 22.42 5.90 10.43
CA ILE A 84 21.39 4.99 9.94
C ILE A 84 20.63 4.26 11.06
N SER A 85 21.25 4.06 12.22
CA SER A 85 20.62 3.39 13.35
C SER A 85 19.48 4.21 13.99
N ALA A 86 19.42 5.51 13.70
CA ALA A 86 18.33 6.39 14.14
C ALA A 86 17.04 6.21 13.32
N TYR A 87 17.12 5.59 12.15
CA TYR A 87 15.99 5.41 11.22
C TYR A 87 15.29 4.07 11.42
N THR A 88 14.66 3.90 12.57
CA THR A 88 14.10 2.62 13.03
C THR A 88 12.88 2.15 12.23
N GLY A 89 12.28 3.01 11.42
CA GLY A 89 11.18 2.70 10.51
C GLY A 89 11.63 2.22 9.13
N LEU A 90 12.94 2.24 8.81
CA LEU A 90 13.49 1.70 7.58
C LEU A 90 13.89 0.23 7.77
N ASN A 91 12.97 -0.68 7.48
CA ASN A 91 13.23 -2.11 7.64
C ASN A 91 13.99 -2.66 6.43
N LEU A 92 15.30 -2.82 6.55
CA LEU A 92 16.14 -3.48 5.55
C LEU A 92 15.76 -4.97 5.44
N LYS A 93 15.51 -5.45 4.23
CA LYS A 93 15.10 -6.85 3.93
C LYS A 93 16.19 -7.69 3.30
N THR A 94 17.10 -7.06 2.56
CA THR A 94 18.28 -7.72 1.96
C THR A 94 19.55 -7.21 2.63
N ASN A 95 20.68 -7.83 2.36
CA ASN A 95 22.00 -7.34 2.78
C ASN A 95 22.20 -7.01 4.26
N LEU A 96 21.44 -7.61 5.16
CA LEU A 96 21.35 -7.29 6.60
C LEU A 96 22.70 -7.14 7.32
N ASN A 97 23.76 -7.78 6.83
CA ASN A 97 25.10 -7.75 7.42
C ASN A 97 26.13 -7.03 6.54
N ARG A 98 25.72 -6.41 5.43
CA ARG A 98 26.63 -5.80 4.44
C ARG A 98 26.31 -4.35 4.15
N SER A 99 25.03 -3.98 4.17
CA SER A 99 24.58 -2.61 3.97
C SER A 99 25.06 -1.72 5.10
N ASP A 100 25.58 -0.54 4.78
CA ASP A 100 25.90 0.53 5.74
C ASP A 100 24.89 1.70 5.64
N GLY A 101 23.89 1.59 4.77
CA GLY A 101 22.79 2.54 4.61
C GLY A 101 23.17 3.86 3.95
N LYS A 102 24.33 3.97 3.32
CA LYS A 102 24.75 5.24 2.71
C LYS A 102 23.90 5.67 1.56
N GLU A 103 23.44 4.72 0.74
CA GLU A 103 22.61 4.98 -0.42
C GLU A 103 21.25 5.56 -0.01
N ILE A 104 20.60 4.99 1.01
CA ILE A 104 19.32 5.52 1.50
C ILE A 104 19.48 6.89 2.19
N LEU A 105 20.59 7.11 2.89
CA LEU A 105 20.91 8.41 3.46
C LEU A 105 21.17 9.45 2.37
N ALA A 106 21.83 9.07 1.28
CA ALA A 106 22.05 9.95 0.11
C ALA A 106 20.72 10.31 -0.57
N LEU A 107 19.77 9.37 -0.68
CA LEU A 107 18.43 9.65 -1.17
C LEU A 107 17.71 10.67 -0.28
N MET A 108 17.72 10.46 1.05
CA MET A 108 17.08 11.39 1.99
C MET A 108 17.70 12.78 1.95
N GLN A 109 19.03 12.86 1.86
CA GLN A 109 19.73 14.13 1.75
C GLN A 109 19.40 14.85 0.44
N ALA A 110 19.36 14.13 -0.69
CA ALA A 110 18.98 14.71 -1.97
C ALA A 110 17.52 15.21 -1.97
N LEU A 111 16.61 14.52 -1.25
CA LEU A 111 15.24 14.99 -1.04
C LEU A 111 15.18 16.26 -0.18
N GLU A 112 16.04 16.40 0.86
CA GLU A 112 16.14 17.61 1.66
C GLU A 112 16.71 18.78 0.86
N ASP A 113 17.81 18.54 0.11
CA ASP A 113 18.52 19.57 -0.64
C ASP A 113 17.77 19.96 -1.94
N GLY A 114 16.93 19.08 -2.48
CA GLY A 114 16.26 19.24 -3.79
C GLY A 114 17.20 19.15 -4.99
N GLU A 115 18.41 18.61 -4.82
CA GLU A 115 19.45 18.53 -5.84
C GLU A 115 19.92 17.07 -6.05
N GLY A 116 20.33 16.73 -7.28
CA GLY A 116 20.87 15.41 -7.62
C GLY A 116 19.88 14.25 -7.56
N LEU A 117 18.57 14.53 -7.60
CA LEU A 117 17.51 13.53 -7.42
C LEU A 117 17.57 12.39 -8.43
N GLU A 118 17.84 12.69 -9.72
CA GLU A 118 17.93 11.65 -10.75
C GLU A 118 19.13 10.70 -10.57
N GLU A 119 20.12 11.09 -9.77
CA GLU A 119 21.28 10.24 -9.47
C GLU A 119 20.93 9.15 -8.44
N VAL A 120 20.00 9.44 -7.53
CA VAL A 120 19.65 8.58 -6.38
C VAL A 120 18.22 8.02 -6.42
N LEU A 121 17.34 8.51 -7.30
CA LEU A 121 15.93 8.14 -7.39
C LEU A 121 15.50 7.94 -8.83
N ASP A 122 14.69 6.94 -9.10
CA ASP A 122 13.89 6.87 -10.31
C ASP A 122 12.72 7.86 -10.22
N VAL A 123 13.02 9.11 -10.60
CA VAL A 123 12.07 10.23 -10.47
C VAL A 123 10.81 9.97 -11.29
N GLU A 124 10.93 9.35 -12.47
CA GLU A 124 9.78 9.02 -13.31
C GLU A 124 8.83 8.05 -12.58
N LYS A 125 9.35 6.94 -12.05
CA LYS A 125 8.56 5.96 -11.31
C LYS A 125 8.02 6.55 -10.00
N ALA A 126 8.79 7.39 -9.30
CA ALA A 126 8.32 8.06 -8.10
C ALA A 126 7.12 8.99 -8.38
N LEU A 127 7.16 9.78 -9.45
CA LEU A 127 6.05 10.65 -9.85
C LEU A 127 4.82 9.85 -10.30
N LYS A 128 5.00 8.74 -11.03
CA LYS A 128 3.90 7.82 -11.38
C LYS A 128 3.27 7.19 -10.14
N TYR A 129 4.10 6.78 -9.16
CA TYR A 129 3.63 6.24 -7.89
C TYR A 129 2.78 7.27 -7.12
N ILE A 130 3.24 8.53 -7.04
CA ILE A 130 2.50 9.60 -6.40
C ILE A 130 1.18 9.84 -7.14
N ALA A 131 1.21 10.01 -8.48
CA ALA A 131 0.03 10.26 -9.30
C ALA A 131 -1.02 9.14 -9.17
N ALA A 132 -0.59 7.88 -9.19
CA ALA A 132 -1.47 6.75 -9.04
C ALA A 132 -2.11 6.69 -7.65
N ASN A 133 -1.33 6.87 -6.57
CA ASN A 133 -1.89 6.87 -5.21
C ASN A 133 -2.84 8.07 -4.98
N VAL A 134 -2.57 9.23 -5.57
CA VAL A 134 -3.47 10.40 -5.51
C VAL A 134 -4.78 10.10 -6.25
N ALA A 135 -4.70 9.62 -7.49
CA ALA A 135 -5.89 9.31 -8.29
C ALA A 135 -6.71 8.17 -7.67
N LEU A 136 -6.06 7.17 -7.09
CA LEU A 136 -6.70 6.06 -6.37
C LEU A 136 -7.15 6.45 -4.95
N ALA A 137 -6.88 7.69 -4.49
CA ALA A 137 -7.09 8.12 -3.11
C ALA A 137 -6.61 7.06 -2.10
N ASN A 138 -5.43 6.48 -2.37
CA ASN A 138 -4.82 5.50 -1.48
C ASN A 138 -3.95 6.20 -0.45
N PHE A 139 -4.54 6.52 0.68
CA PHE A 139 -3.87 7.19 1.79
C PHE A 139 -3.36 6.21 2.86
N ASP A 140 -3.52 4.93 2.64
CA ASP A 140 -2.81 3.89 3.39
C ASP A 140 -1.48 3.54 2.71
N SER A 141 -0.77 4.58 2.26
CA SER A 141 0.49 4.54 1.53
C SER A 141 1.50 5.54 2.10
N TYR A 142 2.56 5.86 1.35
CA TYR A 142 3.48 6.95 1.69
C TYR A 142 2.76 8.28 1.91
N LEU A 143 1.67 8.55 1.18
CA LEU A 143 0.94 9.82 1.24
C LEU A 143 0.24 10.06 2.59
N GLY A 144 -0.16 9.01 3.27
CA GLY A 144 -0.92 9.13 4.52
C GLY A 144 -0.07 9.15 5.78
N ASN A 145 -0.76 9.20 6.94
CA ASN A 145 -0.13 9.33 8.25
C ASN A 145 0.66 8.09 8.69
N THR A 146 0.33 6.93 8.15
CA THR A 146 0.98 5.65 8.50
C THR A 146 2.32 5.47 7.82
N THR A 147 2.54 6.13 6.68
CA THR A 147 3.78 6.12 5.89
C THR A 147 4.34 4.71 5.73
N HIS A 148 3.55 3.84 5.11
CA HIS A 148 3.89 2.43 4.87
C HIS A 148 3.34 1.97 3.52
N ASN A 149 3.24 0.65 3.31
CA ASN A 149 2.69 0.04 2.10
C ASN A 149 3.43 0.44 0.81
N PHE A 150 4.74 0.42 0.90
CA PHE A 150 5.66 0.52 -0.24
C PHE A 150 7.00 -0.12 0.11
N TYR A 151 7.78 -0.41 -0.92
CA TYR A 151 9.18 -0.79 -0.78
C TYR A 151 10.06 0.20 -1.54
N LEU A 152 11.33 0.25 -1.17
CA LEU A 152 12.37 0.96 -1.88
C LEU A 152 13.45 -0.05 -2.23
N TYR A 153 13.75 -0.19 -3.52
CA TYR A 153 14.82 -1.06 -3.99
C TYR A 153 15.93 -0.22 -4.61
N GLU A 154 17.16 -0.44 -4.14
CA GLU A 154 18.35 0.21 -4.65
C GLU A 154 18.96 -0.62 -5.76
N GLU A 155 19.20 -0.02 -6.93
CA GLU A 155 19.96 -0.60 -8.02
C GLU A 155 21.02 0.40 -8.46
N ASN A 156 22.30 0.08 -8.24
CA ASN A 156 23.47 0.89 -8.65
C ASN A 156 23.44 2.33 -8.08
N GLY A 157 23.05 2.50 -6.80
CA GLY A 157 22.96 3.77 -6.10
C GLY A 157 21.65 4.53 -6.31
N ARG A 158 20.70 3.98 -7.08
CA ARG A 158 19.44 4.62 -7.45
C ARG A 158 18.25 3.84 -6.95
N PHE A 159 17.37 4.48 -6.23
CA PHE A 159 16.16 3.85 -5.67
C PHE A 159 14.98 3.86 -6.64
N THR A 160 14.26 2.75 -6.65
CA THR A 160 12.93 2.61 -7.26
C THR A 160 11.92 2.34 -6.16
N ILE A 161 10.77 3.03 -6.22
CA ILE A 161 9.64 2.78 -5.31
C ILE A 161 8.73 1.70 -5.88
N ILE A 162 8.36 0.72 -5.05
CA ILE A 162 7.51 -0.41 -5.42
C ILE A 162 6.23 -0.30 -4.60
N PRO A 163 5.03 -0.21 -5.24
CA PRO A 163 3.74 -0.19 -4.55
C PRO A 163 3.49 -1.50 -3.80
N TRP A 164 2.82 -1.40 -2.64
CA TRP A 164 2.43 -2.56 -1.85
C TRP A 164 1.11 -2.31 -1.12
N ASP A 165 0.29 -3.38 -0.96
CA ASP A 165 -0.96 -3.39 -0.18
C ASP A 165 -1.95 -2.29 -0.61
N MET A 166 -2.48 -2.44 -1.82
CA MET A 166 -3.41 -1.48 -2.44
C MET A 166 -4.88 -1.74 -2.06
N ASN A 167 -5.14 -2.56 -1.05
CA ASN A 167 -6.50 -3.00 -0.67
C ASN A 167 -7.41 -1.87 -0.18
N LEU A 168 -6.84 -0.75 0.26
CA LEU A 168 -7.55 0.44 0.72
C LEU A 168 -7.54 1.60 -0.31
N ALA A 169 -7.16 1.32 -1.56
CA ALA A 169 -7.33 2.22 -2.68
C ALA A 169 -8.81 2.55 -2.94
N PHE A 170 -9.08 3.42 -3.91
CA PHE A 170 -10.42 3.91 -4.25
C PHE A 170 -11.16 4.53 -3.05
N GLY A 171 -10.43 5.30 -2.25
CA GLY A 171 -10.97 5.97 -1.07
C GLY A 171 -11.35 5.04 0.07
N GLY A 172 -10.83 3.81 0.11
CA GLY A 172 -11.12 2.82 1.14
C GLY A 172 -10.58 3.16 2.53
N PHE A 173 -9.59 4.06 2.61
CA PHE A 173 -8.99 4.51 3.87
C PHE A 173 -9.07 6.02 4.01
N GLY A 174 -9.88 6.48 4.93
CA GLY A 174 -10.14 7.91 5.09
C GLY A 174 -11.00 8.43 3.94
N GLY A 175 -11.77 9.46 4.17
CA GLY A 175 -12.59 10.08 3.14
C GLY A 175 -12.37 11.58 3.14
N GLY A 176 -12.55 12.19 2.00
CA GLY A 176 -12.39 13.64 1.85
C GLY A 176 -12.24 14.04 0.40
N GLU A 177 -12.08 15.31 0.20
CA GLU A 177 -11.67 15.87 -1.09
C GLU A 177 -10.17 15.65 -1.26
N VAL A 178 -9.76 15.25 -2.47
CA VAL A 178 -8.36 15.01 -2.82
C VAL A 178 -7.83 16.20 -3.58
N ASP A 179 -6.92 16.95 -2.97
CA ASP A 179 -6.17 18.03 -3.65
C ASP A 179 -4.94 17.40 -4.33
N ILE A 180 -4.87 17.52 -5.67
CA ILE A 180 -3.78 16.93 -6.44
C ILE A 180 -2.44 17.67 -6.24
N TYR A 181 -2.46 18.91 -5.79
CA TYR A 181 -1.26 19.73 -5.54
C TYR A 181 -0.79 19.70 -4.09
N GLU A 182 -1.68 19.33 -3.16
CA GLU A 182 -1.38 19.16 -1.74
C GLU A 182 -1.83 17.78 -1.23
N PRO A 183 -1.42 16.67 -1.89
CA PRO A 183 -2.00 15.34 -1.64
C PRO A 183 -1.69 14.77 -0.25
N THR A 184 -0.75 15.37 0.47
CA THR A 184 -0.40 14.99 1.85
C THR A 184 -1.20 15.76 2.90
N LYS A 185 -1.90 16.83 2.52
CA LYS A 185 -2.78 17.61 3.38
C LYS A 185 -4.22 17.10 3.30
N GLN A 186 -4.49 15.97 3.89
CA GLN A 186 -5.84 15.46 3.91
C GLN A 186 -6.74 16.21 4.88
N SER A 187 -7.89 16.64 4.39
CA SER A 187 -9.04 16.85 5.23
C SER A 187 -9.55 15.47 5.67
N MET A 188 -9.11 14.97 6.82
CA MET A 188 -9.79 13.82 7.42
C MET A 188 -11.24 14.24 7.65
N GLY A 189 -12.13 13.89 6.70
CA GLY A 189 -13.56 13.90 6.91
C GLY A 189 -13.84 13.07 8.16
N GLY A 190 -14.19 13.75 9.26
CA GLY A 190 -14.08 13.20 10.59
C GLY A 190 -14.78 11.87 10.75
N PHE A 191 -14.20 11.01 11.52
CA PHE A 191 -14.93 10.02 12.29
C PHE A 191 -16.03 10.76 13.08
N GLY A 192 -17.22 10.92 12.48
CA GLY A 192 -18.37 11.56 13.10
C GLY A 192 -18.70 12.98 12.60
N GLY A 193 -18.95 13.19 11.32
CA GLY A 193 -19.43 14.46 10.78
C GLY A 193 -20.88 14.37 10.31
N GLY A 194 -21.82 14.68 11.18
CA GLY A 194 -23.18 15.00 10.77
C GLY A 194 -23.20 16.31 9.98
N ASP A 195 -23.91 16.22 8.88
CA ASP A 195 -24.36 17.24 7.93
C ASP A 195 -24.48 18.65 8.53
N LYS A 196 -23.62 19.58 8.13
CA LYS A 196 -23.84 21.01 8.37
C LYS A 196 -24.81 21.54 7.33
N ARG A 197 -26.12 21.41 7.61
CA ARG A 197 -27.11 22.26 6.93
C ARG A 197 -26.76 23.73 7.19
N LYS A 198 -26.56 24.49 6.12
CA LYS A 198 -26.54 25.94 6.17
C LYS A 198 -27.89 26.45 6.69
N ASP A 199 -27.95 26.74 7.96
CA ASP A 199 -29.05 27.55 8.47
C ASP A 199 -28.72 29.02 8.22
N THR A 200 -29.50 29.61 7.33
CA THR A 200 -29.63 31.05 7.16
C THR A 200 -30.11 31.68 8.50
N GLN A 201 -29.42 32.74 8.85
CA GLN A 201 -29.73 33.61 9.99
C GLN A 201 -31.23 33.95 10.09
N ASP A 202 -31.76 33.80 11.30
CA ASP A 202 -32.71 34.75 11.85
C ASP A 202 -32.49 34.93 13.35
N ASN A 203 -32.20 36.21 13.70
CA ASN A 203 -32.08 36.69 15.07
C ASN A 203 -33.46 36.72 15.73
N ASN A 204 -33.60 36.15 16.90
CA ASN A 204 -34.34 36.83 17.96
C ASN A 204 -33.99 36.30 19.35
N ALA A 205 -33.54 37.21 20.18
CA ALA A 205 -33.30 37.01 21.61
C ALA A 205 -34.59 36.96 22.40
N VAL A 206 -34.72 36.09 23.42
CA VAL A 206 -35.37 36.39 24.70
C VAL A 206 -34.83 35.51 25.83
N THR A 207 -34.44 36.17 26.88
CA THR A 207 -33.99 35.76 28.21
C THR A 207 -35.06 35.04 29.05
N ASN A 208 -34.63 34.14 29.97
CA ASN A 208 -34.90 34.10 31.44
C ASN A 208 -34.69 32.66 31.94
N ALA A 209 -33.79 32.44 32.84
CA ALA A 209 -33.76 32.56 34.30
C ALA A 209 -34.48 31.43 35.06
N ALA A 210 -33.66 30.69 35.75
CA ALA A 210 -33.72 30.23 37.15
C ALA A 210 -34.66 29.08 37.60
N GLU A 211 -34.05 28.22 38.29
CA GLU A 211 -34.24 27.63 39.63
C GLU A 211 -34.70 26.17 39.80
N ASN A 212 -33.77 25.47 40.40
CA ASN A 212 -33.82 24.69 41.64
C ASN A 212 -34.29 23.22 41.70
N THR A 213 -33.32 22.45 42.20
CA THR A 213 -33.32 21.43 43.27
C THR A 213 -34.10 20.12 43.05
N GLU A 214 -33.47 19.01 43.15
CA GLU A 214 -33.20 18.12 44.28
C GLU A 214 -32.72 16.74 43.86
N ALA A 215 -31.85 16.21 44.67
CA ALA A 215 -31.16 14.94 44.49
C ALA A 215 -32.05 13.73 44.70
N GLN A 216 -31.86 12.69 43.91
CA GLN A 216 -31.95 11.29 44.36
C GLN A 216 -30.93 10.41 43.63
N ALA A 217 -30.11 9.76 44.46
CA ALA A 217 -29.14 8.76 44.02
C ALA A 217 -29.86 7.47 43.66
N ASP A 218 -29.48 6.88 42.52
CA ASP A 218 -29.47 5.43 42.45
C ASP A 218 -28.44 4.91 41.46
N ALA A 219 -27.87 3.75 41.78
CA ALA A 219 -26.69 3.14 41.24
C ALA A 219 -26.88 2.59 39.82
N ASN A 220 -26.10 3.06 38.90
CA ASN A 220 -25.56 2.20 37.82
C ASN A 220 -24.31 2.87 37.23
N ASN A 221 -23.15 2.50 37.78
CA ASN A 221 -21.86 3.07 37.42
C ASN A 221 -21.31 2.31 36.23
N GLN A 222 -21.69 2.74 35.04
CA GLN A 222 -20.87 2.50 33.79
C GLN A 222 -20.36 3.86 33.33
N PRO A 223 -19.09 3.96 32.96
CA PRO A 223 -18.56 5.21 32.42
C PRO A 223 -19.26 5.51 31.09
N GLN A 224 -20.00 6.62 31.05
CA GLN A 224 -20.47 7.20 29.79
C GLN A 224 -19.28 7.71 28.98
N PRO A 225 -19.28 7.54 27.67
CA PRO A 225 -18.33 8.22 26.82
C PRO A 225 -18.50 9.74 26.95
N PRO A 226 -17.43 10.53 26.83
CA PRO A 226 -17.48 11.98 26.99
C PRO A 226 -18.45 12.61 25.97
N ASP A 227 -19.21 13.59 26.44
CA ASP A 227 -20.15 14.35 25.61
C ASP A 227 -19.44 15.03 24.43
N ASN A 228 -20.09 15.02 23.26
CA ASN A 228 -19.64 15.56 21.96
C ASN A 228 -19.34 17.08 21.91
N ALA A 229 -19.13 17.74 23.04
CA ALA A 229 -18.91 19.19 23.08
C ALA A 229 -17.45 19.62 22.85
N ASP A 230 -16.48 18.72 22.97
CA ASP A 230 -15.03 19.06 22.89
C ASP A 230 -14.34 18.61 21.59
N MET A 231 -15.08 18.14 20.57
CA MET A 231 -14.49 17.75 19.28
C MET A 231 -14.41 18.89 18.23
N GLN A 232 -14.73 20.12 18.61
CA GLN A 232 -14.46 21.29 17.75
C GLN A 232 -13.04 21.80 17.95
N GLY A 233 -12.10 21.17 17.28
CA GLY A 233 -10.71 21.64 17.29
C GLY A 233 -9.65 20.55 17.30
N MET A 234 -9.95 19.34 16.83
CA MET A 234 -8.84 18.48 16.44
C MET A 234 -8.16 19.16 15.25
N PRO A 235 -6.85 19.49 15.37
CA PRO A 235 -6.08 19.96 14.22
C PRO A 235 -6.22 18.90 13.13
N SER A 236 -6.28 19.31 11.88
CA SER A 236 -5.98 18.41 10.76
C SER A 236 -4.71 17.66 11.17
N MET A 237 -4.74 16.35 11.26
CA MET A 237 -3.51 15.62 11.49
C MET A 237 -2.66 15.87 10.25
N ASP A 238 -1.71 16.78 10.40
CA ASP A 238 -0.63 16.96 9.45
C ASP A 238 0.03 15.59 9.32
N SER A 239 0.11 15.05 8.12
CA SER A 239 0.75 13.76 7.87
C SER A 239 2.26 13.79 8.10
N GLY A 240 2.77 14.89 8.64
CA GLY A 240 4.20 15.15 8.80
C GLY A 240 4.84 15.57 7.48
N GLU A 241 6.11 15.85 7.54
CA GLU A 241 6.89 16.16 6.34
C GLU A 241 6.92 14.94 5.40
N LYS A 242 6.76 15.19 4.10
CA LYS A 242 6.76 14.17 3.04
C LYS A 242 7.68 14.61 1.90
N PRO A 243 9.02 14.60 2.13
CA PRO A 243 9.97 15.17 1.18
C PRO A 243 9.86 14.56 -0.23
N LEU A 244 9.54 13.26 -0.35
CA LEU A 244 9.34 12.65 -1.67
C LEU A 244 8.24 13.34 -2.49
N VAL A 245 7.19 13.84 -1.83
CA VAL A 245 6.10 14.56 -2.52
C VAL A 245 6.44 16.03 -2.66
N THR A 246 6.79 16.70 -1.56
CA THR A 246 6.99 18.14 -1.54
C THR A 246 8.14 18.55 -2.44
N THR A 247 9.30 17.93 -2.35
CA THR A 247 10.48 18.26 -3.15
C THR A 247 10.25 17.98 -4.63
N LEU A 248 9.60 16.86 -4.98
CA LEU A 248 9.32 16.57 -6.39
C LEU A 248 8.28 17.54 -6.97
N LEU A 249 7.22 17.88 -6.23
CA LEU A 249 6.16 18.76 -6.75
C LEU A 249 6.53 20.26 -6.68
N GLU A 250 7.52 20.66 -5.90
CA GLU A 250 8.07 22.01 -5.93
C GLU A 250 8.88 22.29 -7.20
N ASN A 251 9.48 21.26 -7.80
CA ASN A 251 10.18 21.36 -9.07
C ASN A 251 9.17 21.46 -10.23
N GLU A 252 9.19 22.58 -10.98
CA GLU A 252 8.25 22.83 -12.07
C GLU A 252 8.28 21.75 -13.17
N THR A 253 9.46 21.19 -13.49
CA THR A 253 9.60 20.12 -14.49
C THR A 253 8.94 18.84 -13.99
N TYR A 254 9.23 18.43 -12.77
CA TYR A 254 8.65 17.21 -12.19
C TYR A 254 7.15 17.34 -11.94
N ARG A 255 6.70 18.53 -11.52
CA ARG A 255 5.27 18.80 -11.40
C ARG A 255 4.55 18.69 -12.74
N SER A 256 5.13 19.21 -13.82
CA SER A 256 4.55 19.06 -15.16
C SER A 256 4.49 17.60 -15.61
N MET A 257 5.50 16.77 -15.27
CA MET A 257 5.46 15.33 -15.53
C MET A 257 4.36 14.65 -14.73
N TYR A 258 4.23 14.96 -13.44
CA TYR A 258 3.19 14.46 -12.56
C TYR A 258 1.77 14.78 -13.07
N GLU A 259 1.53 16.05 -13.49
CA GLU A 259 0.27 16.47 -14.13
C GLU A 259 -0.01 15.66 -15.41
N GLY A 260 1.05 15.36 -16.18
CA GLY A 260 0.96 14.49 -17.35
C GLY A 260 0.52 13.06 -16.99
N TYR A 261 1.02 12.50 -15.89
CA TYR A 261 0.61 11.16 -15.42
C TYR A 261 -0.82 11.16 -14.86
N LEU A 262 -1.24 12.19 -14.14
CA LEU A 262 -2.64 12.34 -13.74
C LEU A 262 -3.57 12.41 -14.95
N LYS A 263 -3.20 13.18 -15.98
CA LYS A 263 -3.95 13.25 -17.22
C LYS A 263 -4.01 11.91 -17.95
N GLU A 264 -2.92 11.15 -17.96
CA GLU A 264 -2.88 9.79 -18.50
C GLU A 264 -3.88 8.87 -17.77
N ILE A 265 -3.94 8.95 -16.43
CA ILE A 265 -4.89 8.16 -15.63
C ILE A 265 -6.32 8.51 -16.01
N VAL A 266 -6.66 9.79 -16.08
CA VAL A 266 -8.00 10.28 -16.46
C VAL A 266 -8.38 9.80 -17.86
N GLU A 267 -7.49 9.93 -18.84
CA GLU A 267 -7.78 9.65 -20.24
C GLU A 267 -7.81 8.16 -20.59
N LYS A 268 -7.04 7.32 -19.86
CA LYS A 268 -6.91 5.90 -20.20
C LYS A 268 -7.63 4.98 -19.23
N TYR A 269 -7.46 5.20 -17.93
CA TYR A 269 -7.84 4.22 -16.91
C TYR A 269 -9.12 4.60 -16.15
N PHE A 270 -9.38 5.89 -15.93
CA PHE A 270 -10.56 6.35 -15.21
C PHE A 270 -11.71 6.73 -16.17
N THR A 271 -11.76 6.07 -17.34
CA THR A 271 -12.90 6.17 -18.24
C THR A 271 -13.98 5.17 -17.85
N GLN A 272 -15.24 5.52 -18.07
CA GLN A 272 -16.36 4.59 -17.83
C GLN A 272 -16.18 3.29 -18.62
N GLU A 273 -15.70 3.35 -19.87
CA GLU A 273 -15.52 2.19 -20.75
C GLU A 273 -14.47 1.24 -20.16
N TYR A 274 -13.26 1.71 -19.85
CA TYR A 274 -12.17 0.89 -19.29
C TYR A 274 -12.58 0.24 -17.97
N MET A 275 -13.12 1.04 -17.04
CA MET A 275 -13.52 0.53 -15.72
C MET A 275 -14.69 -0.46 -15.81
N THR A 276 -15.69 -0.22 -16.69
CA THR A 276 -16.79 -1.15 -16.90
C THR A 276 -16.30 -2.50 -17.46
N GLU A 277 -15.42 -2.47 -18.46
CA GLU A 277 -14.85 -3.70 -19.04
C GLU A 277 -14.06 -4.48 -17.97
N LEU A 278 -13.21 -3.80 -17.22
CA LEU A 278 -12.35 -4.41 -16.21
C LEU A 278 -13.17 -5.00 -15.06
N VAL A 279 -14.08 -4.22 -14.47
CA VAL A 279 -14.96 -4.67 -13.39
C VAL A 279 -15.82 -5.84 -13.83
N THR A 280 -16.42 -5.79 -15.03
CA THR A 280 -17.25 -6.90 -15.56
C THR A 280 -16.42 -8.18 -15.71
N LYS A 281 -15.22 -8.08 -16.30
CA LYS A 281 -14.32 -9.22 -16.49
C LYS A 281 -13.95 -9.89 -15.18
N ILE A 282 -13.62 -9.09 -14.15
CA ILE A 282 -13.27 -9.63 -12.84
C ILE A 282 -14.50 -10.19 -12.14
N HIS A 283 -15.64 -9.47 -12.17
CA HIS A 283 -16.91 -9.93 -11.60
C HIS A 283 -17.29 -11.31 -12.15
N ASP A 284 -17.30 -11.49 -13.47
CA ASP A 284 -17.66 -12.77 -14.11
C ASP A 284 -16.73 -13.91 -13.68
N LEU A 285 -15.47 -13.59 -13.37
CA LEU A 285 -14.50 -14.57 -12.88
C LEU A 285 -14.75 -14.97 -11.42
N ILE A 286 -15.02 -14.01 -10.53
CA ILE A 286 -15.02 -14.27 -9.08
C ILE A 286 -16.41 -14.42 -8.45
N ALA A 287 -17.48 -13.90 -9.06
CA ALA A 287 -18.83 -13.91 -8.49
C ALA A 287 -19.32 -15.31 -8.06
N PRO A 288 -19.10 -16.40 -8.83
CA PRO A 288 -19.50 -17.74 -8.38
C PRO A 288 -18.83 -18.21 -7.10
N TYR A 289 -17.62 -17.72 -6.83
CA TYR A 289 -16.85 -18.04 -5.63
C TYR A 289 -17.26 -17.16 -4.46
N VAL A 290 -17.42 -15.85 -4.67
CA VAL A 290 -17.88 -14.90 -3.64
C VAL A 290 -19.27 -15.30 -3.12
N GLN A 291 -20.20 -15.70 -4.01
CA GLN A 291 -21.55 -16.12 -3.63
C GLN A 291 -21.56 -17.27 -2.63
N ASN A 292 -20.58 -18.17 -2.71
CA ASN A 292 -20.51 -19.37 -1.90
C ASN A 292 -19.37 -19.34 -0.85
N ASP A 293 -18.71 -18.19 -0.69
CA ASP A 293 -17.58 -18.04 0.23
C ASP A 293 -18.05 -18.04 1.71
N PRO A 294 -17.73 -19.07 2.50
CA PRO A 294 -18.13 -19.13 3.90
C PRO A 294 -17.38 -18.12 4.78
N THR A 295 -16.35 -17.47 4.23
CA THR A 295 -15.49 -16.51 4.95
C THR A 295 -15.66 -15.09 4.45
N ALA A 296 -16.62 -14.82 3.57
CA ALA A 296 -16.89 -13.49 3.05
C ALA A 296 -17.14 -12.47 4.18
N PHE A 297 -16.63 -11.26 4.01
CA PHE A 297 -16.80 -10.15 4.95
C PHE A 297 -17.98 -9.24 4.60
N CYS A 298 -18.58 -9.44 3.44
CA CYS A 298 -19.77 -8.73 2.97
C CYS A 298 -20.82 -9.73 2.48
N THR A 299 -22.04 -9.27 2.34
CA THR A 299 -23.10 -10.03 1.67
C THR A 299 -22.88 -10.07 0.16
N TYR A 300 -23.49 -11.03 -0.52
CA TYR A 300 -23.41 -11.11 -1.99
C TYR A 300 -24.06 -9.88 -2.65
N GLU A 301 -25.12 -9.32 -2.05
CA GLU A 301 -25.75 -8.08 -2.50
C GLU A 301 -24.83 -6.87 -2.40
N GLU A 302 -24.05 -6.74 -1.33
CA GLU A 302 -23.04 -5.69 -1.17
C GLU A 302 -21.90 -5.85 -2.19
N PHE A 303 -21.50 -7.09 -2.49
CA PHE A 303 -20.54 -7.38 -3.56
C PHE A 303 -21.07 -6.96 -4.94
N GLU A 304 -22.30 -7.38 -5.29
CA GLU A 304 -22.95 -6.99 -6.55
C GLU A 304 -23.04 -5.46 -6.71
N GLN A 305 -23.39 -4.76 -5.62
CA GLN A 305 -23.46 -3.31 -5.62
C GLN A 305 -22.07 -2.67 -5.82
N ALA A 306 -21.04 -3.16 -5.13
CA ALA A 306 -19.68 -2.67 -5.30
C ALA A 306 -19.11 -2.92 -6.71
N CYS A 307 -19.61 -3.94 -7.40
CA CYS A 307 -19.28 -4.29 -8.78
C CYS A 307 -20.22 -3.68 -9.82
N SER A 308 -21.15 -2.78 -9.41
CA SER A 308 -22.05 -2.11 -10.34
C SER A 308 -21.28 -1.34 -11.41
N THR A 309 -21.73 -1.47 -12.66
CA THR A 309 -21.18 -0.71 -13.80
C THR A 309 -21.95 0.57 -14.11
N ASP A 310 -22.98 0.87 -13.32
CA ASP A 310 -23.69 2.13 -13.40
C ASP A 310 -22.82 3.26 -12.80
N PRO A 311 -22.40 4.26 -13.60
CA PRO A 311 -21.55 5.36 -13.13
C PRO A 311 -22.27 6.31 -12.16
N THR A 312 -23.54 6.08 -11.87
CA THR A 312 -24.32 6.83 -10.86
C THR A 312 -24.44 6.10 -9.53
N ASP A 313 -24.02 4.84 -9.46
CA ASP A 313 -24.05 4.04 -8.24
C ASP A 313 -22.86 4.40 -7.35
N GLN A 314 -23.10 5.19 -6.32
CA GLN A 314 -22.09 5.76 -5.42
C GLN A 314 -21.23 4.75 -4.66
N TYR A 315 -21.57 3.46 -4.73
CA TYR A 315 -20.80 2.40 -4.04
C TYR A 315 -19.87 1.64 -4.99
N SER A 316 -19.94 1.94 -6.30
CA SER A 316 -19.19 1.21 -7.32
C SER A 316 -17.82 1.83 -7.62
N LEU A 317 -16.88 0.98 -8.08
CA LEU A 317 -15.57 1.43 -8.53
C LEU A 317 -15.66 2.25 -9.83
N VAL A 318 -16.68 2.01 -10.66
CA VAL A 318 -16.93 2.78 -11.89
C VAL A 318 -17.36 4.20 -11.55
N TYR A 319 -18.28 4.36 -10.59
CA TYR A 319 -18.67 5.69 -10.07
C TYR A 319 -17.46 6.45 -9.52
N TYR A 320 -16.65 5.77 -8.70
CA TYR A 320 -15.43 6.37 -8.16
C TYR A 320 -14.54 6.93 -9.26
N ALA A 321 -14.18 6.09 -10.23
CA ALA A 321 -13.23 6.45 -11.27
C ALA A 321 -13.72 7.62 -12.13
N VAL A 322 -14.99 7.62 -12.53
CA VAL A 322 -15.58 8.71 -13.33
C VAL A 322 -15.59 10.02 -12.57
N ASN A 323 -16.02 10.03 -11.31
CA ASN A 323 -16.09 11.27 -10.52
C ASN A 323 -14.69 11.78 -10.11
N MET A 324 -13.75 10.88 -9.84
CA MET A 324 -12.36 11.26 -9.56
C MET A 324 -11.69 11.82 -10.82
N ALA A 325 -11.95 11.26 -12.00
CA ALA A 325 -11.47 11.80 -13.27
C ALA A 325 -11.95 13.23 -13.49
N GLU A 326 -13.25 13.49 -13.31
CA GLU A 326 -13.81 14.85 -13.41
C GLU A 326 -13.18 15.82 -12.40
N SER A 327 -12.93 15.36 -11.18
CA SER A 327 -12.31 16.17 -10.13
C SER A 327 -10.84 16.48 -10.45
N ILE A 328 -10.05 15.50 -10.92
CA ILE A 328 -8.67 15.70 -11.36
C ILE A 328 -8.63 16.66 -12.55
N GLU A 329 -9.47 16.45 -13.57
CA GLU A 329 -9.52 17.31 -14.76
C GLU A 329 -9.87 18.75 -14.39
N ASN A 330 -10.83 18.97 -13.48
CA ASN A 330 -11.17 20.30 -12.98
C ASN A 330 -9.97 20.99 -12.31
N GLN A 331 -9.22 20.27 -11.49
CA GLN A 331 -8.04 20.80 -10.80
C GLN A 331 -6.88 21.08 -11.77
N LEU A 332 -6.63 20.22 -12.75
CA LEU A 332 -5.64 20.45 -13.80
C LEU A 332 -5.97 21.71 -14.63
N ASN A 333 -7.24 22.11 -14.69
CA ASN A 333 -7.70 23.35 -15.30
C ASN A 333 -7.76 24.55 -14.33
N GLY A 334 -7.22 24.41 -13.11
CA GLY A 334 -7.13 25.47 -12.10
C GLY A 334 -8.39 25.63 -11.25
N GLY A 335 -9.27 24.62 -11.21
CA GLY A 335 -10.43 24.56 -10.31
C GLY A 335 -10.10 23.89 -8.98
N GLU A 336 -11.09 23.80 -8.10
CA GLU A 336 -11.02 23.14 -6.80
C GLU A 336 -11.42 21.65 -6.92
N PRO A 337 -11.06 20.78 -5.96
CA PRO A 337 -11.58 19.41 -5.89
C PRO A 337 -13.12 19.40 -5.92
N THR A 338 -13.70 18.47 -6.68
CA THR A 338 -15.17 18.36 -6.84
C THR A 338 -15.73 17.04 -6.35
N PHE A 339 -14.88 16.07 -6.03
CA PHE A 339 -15.30 14.75 -5.58
C PHE A 339 -14.82 14.47 -4.15
N ASN A 340 -15.77 14.03 -3.30
CA ASN A 340 -15.49 13.64 -1.93
C ASN A 340 -15.60 12.12 -1.80
N THR A 341 -14.50 11.48 -1.44
CA THR A 341 -14.37 10.02 -1.39
C THR A 341 -14.95 9.39 -0.11
N SER A 342 -15.54 10.17 0.80
CA SER A 342 -16.06 9.64 2.08
C SER A 342 -17.16 8.58 1.92
N SER A 343 -17.88 8.59 0.80
CA SER A 343 -18.91 7.57 0.49
C SER A 343 -18.33 6.21 0.13
N MET A 344 -17.05 6.14 -0.23
CA MET A 344 -16.38 4.92 -0.69
C MET A 344 -15.84 4.05 0.44
N GLN A 345 -15.95 4.49 1.69
CA GLN A 345 -15.52 3.69 2.84
C GLN A 345 -16.38 2.43 2.94
N GLY A 346 -15.77 1.29 2.71
CA GLY A 346 -16.39 0.00 3.01
C GLY A 346 -16.72 -0.10 4.49
N GLY A 347 -17.87 -0.67 4.85
CA GLY A 347 -18.47 -0.68 6.18
C GLY A 347 -17.68 -1.33 7.33
N GLY A 348 -16.35 -1.22 7.35
CA GLY A 348 -15.45 -1.91 8.28
C GLY A 348 -14.87 -1.10 9.44
N PHE A 349 -14.84 0.23 9.40
CA PHE A 349 -14.36 1.05 10.52
C PHE A 349 -15.48 1.97 11.03
N GLY A 350 -16.29 1.46 11.97
CA GLY A 350 -16.99 2.21 13.01
C GLY A 350 -17.79 3.44 12.60
N GLY A 351 -18.64 3.37 11.61
CA GLY A 351 -19.57 4.44 11.30
C GLY A 351 -20.99 3.90 11.14
N GLY A 352 -21.69 3.67 12.25
CA GLY A 352 -23.13 3.48 12.25
C GLY A 352 -23.84 4.75 11.76
N GLY A 353 -23.81 5.02 10.46
CA GLY A 353 -24.69 5.98 9.82
C GLY A 353 -26.14 5.48 9.92
N LYS A 354 -27.04 6.27 10.50
CA LYS A 354 -28.44 5.91 10.76
C LYS A 354 -29.32 5.83 9.50
N ASP A 355 -28.75 5.96 8.30
CA ASP A 355 -29.49 6.05 7.04
C ASP A 355 -29.01 5.09 5.94
N GLY A 356 -28.20 4.08 6.27
CA GLY A 356 -27.93 2.96 5.36
C GLY A 356 -29.08 1.94 5.44
N PRO A 357 -29.36 1.17 4.36
CA PRO A 357 -30.36 0.13 4.42
C PRO A 357 -29.99 -0.87 5.52
N ASP A 358 -30.91 -1.06 6.47
CA ASP A 358 -30.80 -2.04 7.57
C ASP A 358 -30.93 -3.45 6.97
N PHE A 359 -29.80 -4.03 6.58
CA PHE A 359 -29.72 -5.45 6.23
C PHE A 359 -29.57 -6.24 7.53
N GLY A 360 -30.70 -6.59 8.16
CA GLY A 360 -30.82 -7.31 9.42
C GLY A 360 -30.28 -8.76 9.40
N GLY A 361 -29.05 -8.96 8.96
CA GLY A 361 -28.31 -10.20 9.10
C GLY A 361 -27.44 -10.18 10.35
N GLU A 362 -27.51 -11.23 11.18
CA GLU A 362 -26.58 -11.43 12.31
C GLU A 362 -25.15 -11.46 11.79
N LYS A 363 -24.35 -10.44 12.16
CA LYS A 363 -22.91 -10.40 11.84
C LYS A 363 -22.23 -11.57 12.53
N PRO A 364 -21.35 -12.34 11.82
CA PRO A 364 -20.57 -13.39 12.46
C PRO A 364 -19.69 -12.79 13.56
N ASP A 365 -19.61 -13.47 14.69
CA ASP A 365 -18.80 -13.06 15.86
C ASP A 365 -17.30 -13.07 15.48
N MET A 366 -16.74 -11.86 15.29
CA MET A 366 -15.37 -11.65 14.83
C MET A 366 -14.30 -11.86 15.91
N ALA A 367 -14.68 -11.89 17.19
CA ALA A 367 -13.72 -12.03 18.29
C ALA A 367 -13.03 -13.40 18.30
N SER A 368 -13.69 -14.44 17.76
CA SER A 368 -13.13 -15.78 17.68
C SER A 368 -12.25 -16.05 16.44
N ARG A 369 -12.33 -15.17 15.40
CA ARG A 369 -11.58 -15.33 14.14
C ARG A 369 -10.23 -14.62 14.12
N THR A 370 -10.09 -13.49 14.82
CA THR A 370 -8.82 -12.75 14.91
C THR A 370 -7.72 -13.53 15.62
N GLU A 371 -8.07 -14.41 16.58
CA GLU A 371 -7.08 -15.27 17.22
C GLU A 371 -6.61 -16.40 16.29
N GLN A 372 -7.48 -16.93 15.41
CA GLN A 372 -7.09 -17.99 14.48
C GLN A 372 -6.24 -17.50 13.30
N THR A 373 -6.45 -16.26 12.83
CA THR A 373 -5.64 -15.69 11.74
C THR A 373 -4.27 -15.20 12.22
N ALA A 374 -4.16 -14.70 13.46
CA ALA A 374 -2.88 -14.33 14.05
C ALA A 374 -1.98 -15.54 14.30
N ASP A 375 -2.57 -16.66 14.76
CA ASP A 375 -1.83 -17.91 14.95
C ASP A 375 -1.41 -18.56 13.61
N ALA A 376 -2.19 -18.43 12.55
CA ALA A 376 -1.84 -18.91 11.22
C ALA A 376 -0.67 -18.13 10.60
N GLN A 377 -0.62 -16.81 10.81
CA GLN A 377 0.49 -15.97 10.34
C GLN A 377 1.79 -16.17 11.14
N GLN A 378 1.71 -16.46 12.46
CA GLN A 378 2.88 -16.77 13.26
C GLN A 378 3.42 -18.18 13.00
N ASN A 379 2.57 -19.15 12.69
CA ASN A 379 3.00 -20.53 12.38
C ASN A 379 3.55 -20.70 10.95
N ALA A 380 3.17 -19.87 10.00
CA ALA A 380 3.73 -19.89 8.64
C ALA A 380 5.20 -19.42 8.59
N GLN A 381 5.65 -18.62 9.56
CA GLN A 381 7.03 -18.16 9.65
C GLN A 381 7.99 -19.10 10.39
N GLN A 382 7.49 -20.19 11.04
CA GLN A 382 8.32 -21.10 11.84
C GLN A 382 8.56 -22.49 11.25
N ASN A 383 7.91 -22.90 10.17
CA ASN A 383 7.98 -24.27 9.69
C ASN A 383 8.32 -24.40 8.21
N ASP A 384 9.48 -23.96 7.74
CA ASP A 384 10.07 -24.55 6.53
C ASP A 384 11.57 -24.19 6.40
N ARG A 385 12.38 -24.89 7.19
CA ARG A 385 13.74 -25.21 6.81
C ARG A 385 13.99 -26.68 7.14
N PRO A 386 14.28 -27.55 6.18
CA PRO A 386 14.80 -28.87 6.49
C PRO A 386 16.17 -28.73 7.14
N ALA A 387 16.33 -29.35 8.31
CA ALA A 387 17.59 -29.39 9.02
C ALA A 387 18.66 -30.10 8.18
N PRO A 388 19.91 -29.61 8.19
CA PRO A 388 21.01 -30.33 7.58
C PRO A 388 21.23 -31.67 8.30
N PRO A 389 21.71 -32.73 7.61
CA PRO A 389 21.91 -34.04 8.22
C PRO A 389 23.00 -33.98 9.28
N ASP A 390 22.69 -34.48 10.46
CA ASP A 390 23.60 -34.70 11.59
C ASP A 390 24.81 -35.55 11.17
N GLN A 391 26.00 -34.96 11.20
CA GLN A 391 27.26 -35.67 11.26
C GLN A 391 27.65 -35.81 12.74
N ASN A 392 27.23 -36.88 13.40
CA ASN A 392 27.84 -37.36 14.62
C ASN A 392 27.79 -38.89 14.67
N GLY A 393 28.88 -39.51 14.37
CA GLY A 393 29.12 -40.95 14.47
C GLY A 393 30.53 -41.22 14.89
N GLY A 394 30.73 -41.33 16.23
CA GLY A 394 31.59 -42.31 16.89
C GLY A 394 33.11 -42.28 16.66
N GLN A 395 33.77 -41.73 17.67
CA GLN A 395 35.16 -42.07 17.98
C GLN A 395 35.26 -43.56 18.32
N GLN A 396 36.21 -44.27 17.63
CA GLN A 396 37.00 -45.34 18.29
C GLN A 396 38.41 -45.36 17.65
N GLY A 397 39.38 -45.39 18.53
CA GLY A 397 40.78 -45.21 18.29
C GLY A 397 41.51 -46.38 17.58
N GLY A 398 42.66 -46.06 17.08
CA GLY A 398 43.67 -46.98 16.53
C GLY A 398 44.89 -46.22 16.09
N GLN A 399 45.93 -46.31 16.87
CA GLN A 399 47.28 -45.82 16.62
C GLN A 399 47.98 -46.63 15.49
N MET A 400 49.06 -46.05 14.94
CA MET A 400 50.19 -46.58 14.15
C MET A 400 50.08 -46.29 12.63
N ASP A 401 51.09 -45.91 11.88
CA ASP A 401 52.51 -45.67 12.05
C ASP A 401 52.98 -44.85 10.81
N GLU A 402 54.10 -44.24 10.97
CA GLU A 402 54.91 -43.54 9.94
C GLU A 402 55.29 -44.47 8.78
N ASN A 403 55.36 -44.03 7.58
CA ASN A 403 56.58 -43.99 6.75
C ASN A 403 56.29 -43.93 5.21
N GLU A 404 57.14 -43.15 4.61
CA GLU A 404 57.80 -43.30 3.31
C GLU A 404 57.14 -42.88 2.00
N ARG A 405 57.70 -41.81 1.52
CA ARG A 405 58.51 -41.65 0.30
C ARG A 405 57.84 -41.55 -1.07
N SER A 406 58.07 -40.36 -1.60
CA SER A 406 58.81 -40.10 -2.86
C SER A 406 58.19 -40.48 -4.20
N GLY A 407 58.29 -39.54 -5.12
CA GLY A 407 58.52 -39.78 -6.53
C GLY A 407 57.65 -38.93 -7.47
N GLN A 408 58.09 -37.81 -7.84
CA GLN A 408 58.81 -37.44 -9.08
C GLN A 408 57.96 -37.26 -10.35
N GLN A 409 58.05 -36.03 -10.87
CA GLN A 409 58.22 -35.65 -12.30
C GLN A 409 56.98 -35.82 -13.19
N GLY A 410 56.56 -34.86 -13.95
CA GLY A 410 57.27 -33.90 -14.82
C GLY A 410 56.64 -33.99 -16.18
N GLY A 411 56.35 -32.90 -16.83
CA GLY A 411 55.83 -32.91 -18.20
C GLY A 411 55.31 -31.55 -18.64
N GLN A 412 56.24 -30.68 -19.00
CA GLN A 412 56.05 -29.55 -19.88
C GLN A 412 55.89 -30.05 -21.35
N MET A 413 55.22 -29.25 -22.15
CA MET A 413 55.35 -28.92 -23.57
C MET A 413 53.99 -28.71 -24.20
N ASP A 414 53.71 -27.87 -25.15
CA ASP A 414 54.37 -26.76 -25.82
C ASP A 414 53.32 -26.03 -26.66
N GLU A 415 53.58 -24.80 -26.92
CA GLU A 415 52.91 -23.91 -27.90
C GLU A 415 52.67 -24.57 -29.27
N ASN A 416 51.64 -24.19 -29.98
CA ASN A 416 51.85 -23.75 -31.38
C ASN A 416 50.63 -22.93 -31.92
N GLU A 417 50.99 -21.81 -32.46
CA GLU A 417 50.35 -20.92 -33.39
C GLU A 417 49.60 -21.61 -34.54
N ARG A 418 48.56 -21.00 -35.06
CA ARG A 418 48.42 -20.61 -36.47
C ARG A 418 47.25 -19.67 -36.76
N THR A 419 47.65 -18.55 -37.14
CA THR A 419 47.11 -17.56 -38.10
C THR A 419 46.32 -18.11 -39.29
N GLY A 420 45.32 -17.28 -39.75
CA GLY A 420 44.72 -17.32 -41.09
C GLY A 420 43.38 -16.60 -41.11
N GLN A 421 43.29 -15.39 -41.31
CA GLN A 421 43.10 -14.47 -42.45
C GLN A 421 41.94 -14.87 -43.41
N ALA A 422 40.91 -14.01 -43.41
CA ALA A 422 40.37 -13.17 -44.50
C ALA A 422 39.28 -13.72 -45.43
N ASP A 423 38.40 -12.74 -45.75
CA ASP A 423 37.50 -12.56 -46.92
C ASP A 423 36.12 -13.24 -46.81
N GLY A 424 34.99 -12.56 -46.97
CA GLY A 424 34.60 -11.39 -47.71
C GLY A 424 33.27 -11.68 -48.43
N ARG A 425 32.34 -10.69 -48.41
CA ARG A 425 31.17 -10.55 -49.30
C ARG A 425 30.00 -11.53 -49.13
N GLN A 426 28.84 -11.10 -48.86
CA GLN A 426 27.87 -10.15 -49.48
C GLN A 426 26.82 -9.71 -48.47
#